data_f0b21d40fe9ba7510f9a9ebfe281a27b
#
_entry.id   f0b21d40fe9ba7510f9a9ebfe281a27b
#
_cell.length_a   1.000
_cell.length_b   1.000
_cell.length_c   1.000
_cell.angle_alpha   90.00
_cell.angle_beta   90.00
_cell.angle_gamma   90.00
#
_symmetry.space_group_name_H-M   'P 1'
#
loop_
_entity.id
_entity.type
_entity.pdbx_description
1 polymer ?
#
loop_
_entity_poly.entity_id
_entity_poly.type
_entity_poly.pdbx_seq_one_letter_code
_entity_poly.pdbx_strand_id
1 'polypeptide(L)'
;AEGQRRYVETFSPYIRQFFDRMDKPEVDRIDGIPPAIAIEQKNTIRTTRSTVGTLTEVNDYLKLLYPRLAKGFHPKTGEEVRPDNPKSILEWVISNHQDENILILFPIPIPSDTTPDDLFPFLNSQGYLRIFLGNKVIRTDSNSSLKKLPREVLIIQDRIKVTTRNKSRLTESFEQALALGKGTAAVSSSQGALKTFTTSWAPLVKPTPSLFSFNSPLGACDNCRGFGKVIGIDLDKAIPNHLLSLREGAIKPFQGERGEDCQRDLLKNCKEAGINPNLRWNELDPEQQRWVKYGERSNKSPLSSLEQSEALWQENRWYGIQGFFDWLETKAYKMHVRVFLSRYRAYTECPDCQGTRLQANALHFKILGKTLPELWHIPLDQLLFFFEGIATSYAPLD
;
A
#
# COMPACT_ATOMS: atom_id res chain seq x y z
N ALA A 1 -29.00 -23.21 33.30
CA ALA A 1 -28.82 -21.96 34.06
C ALA A 1 -28.13 -22.21 35.40
N GLU A 2 -28.69 -23.02 36.30
CA GLU A 2 -28.17 -23.20 37.69
C GLU A 2 -26.73 -23.77 37.71
N GLY A 3 -26.42 -24.77 36.91
CA GLY A 3 -25.05 -25.29 36.81
C GLY A 3 -24.02 -24.26 36.37
N GLN A 4 -24.40 -23.37 35.45
CA GLN A 4 -23.55 -22.23 35.00
C GLN A 4 -23.42 -21.19 36.13
N ARG A 5 -24.53 -20.87 36.82
CA ARG A 5 -24.52 -19.93 37.94
C ARG A 5 -23.58 -20.41 39.06
N ARG A 6 -23.66 -21.68 39.47
CA ARG A 6 -22.77 -22.26 40.49
C ARG A 6 -21.33 -22.28 40.04
N TYR A 7 -21.07 -22.55 38.77
CA TYR A 7 -19.72 -22.52 38.22
C TYR A 7 -19.14 -21.11 38.27
N VAL A 8 -19.90 -20.07 37.88
CA VAL A 8 -19.48 -18.68 37.97
C VAL A 8 -19.23 -18.25 39.44
N GLU A 9 -19.99 -18.78 40.39
CA GLU A 9 -19.77 -18.51 41.82
C GLU A 9 -18.43 -19.03 42.38
N THR A 10 -17.79 -19.98 41.68
CA THR A 10 -16.45 -20.47 42.06
C THR A 10 -15.32 -19.49 41.69
N PHE A 11 -15.58 -18.51 40.84
CA PHE A 11 -14.59 -17.51 40.46
C PHE A 11 -14.40 -16.44 41.54
N SER A 12 -13.25 -15.77 41.49
CA SER A 12 -12.96 -14.64 42.38
C SER A 12 -13.97 -13.49 42.16
N PRO A 13 -14.20 -12.63 43.17
CA PRO A 13 -15.12 -11.49 43.05
C PRO A 13 -14.79 -10.57 41.88
N TYR A 14 -13.50 -10.42 41.55
CA TYR A 14 -13.04 -9.63 40.42
C TYR A 14 -13.47 -10.24 39.08
N ILE A 15 -13.34 -11.54 38.91
CA ILE A 15 -13.72 -12.23 37.66
C ILE A 15 -15.24 -12.26 37.52
N ARG A 16 -15.98 -12.42 38.60
CA ARG A 16 -17.46 -12.48 38.59
C ARG A 16 -18.11 -11.21 38.05
N GLN A 17 -17.49 -10.05 38.19
CA GLN A 17 -18.05 -8.78 37.68
C GLN A 17 -18.12 -8.71 36.13
N PHE A 18 -17.42 -9.59 35.42
CA PHE A 18 -17.44 -9.65 33.94
C PHE A 18 -18.52 -10.60 33.38
N PHE A 19 -19.25 -11.31 34.28
CA PHE A 19 -20.33 -12.20 33.89
C PHE A 19 -21.67 -11.58 34.26
N ASP A 20 -22.69 -11.85 33.42
CA ASP A 20 -24.06 -11.46 33.71
C ASP A 20 -24.54 -12.15 35.01
N ARG A 21 -25.23 -11.40 35.85
CA ARG A 21 -25.86 -11.96 37.04
C ARG A 21 -27.00 -12.88 36.59
N MET A 22 -26.94 -14.13 37.05
CA MET A 22 -27.99 -15.11 36.85
C MET A 22 -28.79 -15.21 38.14
N ASP A 23 -30.10 -15.03 38.05
CA ASP A 23 -31.00 -15.17 39.19
C ASP A 23 -31.02 -16.61 39.70
N LYS A 24 -31.20 -16.75 41.01
CA LYS A 24 -31.34 -18.05 41.67
C LYS A 24 -32.71 -18.61 41.30
N PRO A 25 -32.82 -19.86 40.82
CA PRO A 25 -34.10 -20.46 40.51
C PRO A 25 -34.95 -20.64 41.78
N GLU A 26 -36.26 -20.46 41.69
CA GLU A 26 -37.23 -20.67 42.77
C GLU A 26 -37.50 -22.17 42.98
N VAL A 27 -36.56 -22.86 43.65
CA VAL A 27 -36.65 -24.29 43.96
C VAL A 27 -36.06 -24.55 45.33
N ASP A 28 -36.63 -25.54 46.03
CA ASP A 28 -36.20 -25.89 47.39
C ASP A 28 -34.77 -26.49 47.39
N ARG A 29 -34.49 -27.38 46.47
CA ARG A 29 -33.17 -28.05 46.37
C ARG A 29 -32.87 -28.56 44.97
N ILE A 30 -31.60 -28.37 44.54
CA ILE A 30 -31.06 -28.95 43.31
C ILE A 30 -29.71 -29.58 43.62
N ASP A 31 -29.58 -30.90 43.47
CA ASP A 31 -28.35 -31.65 43.68
C ASP A 31 -27.87 -32.30 42.38
N GLY A 32 -26.56 -32.57 42.27
CA GLY A 32 -25.96 -33.34 41.22
C GLY A 32 -25.94 -32.71 39.81
N ILE A 33 -26.12 -31.38 39.72
CA ILE A 33 -26.03 -30.70 38.41
C ILE A 33 -24.58 -30.38 38.10
N PRO A 34 -24.03 -30.99 37.03
CA PRO A 34 -22.70 -30.62 36.53
C PRO A 34 -22.71 -29.21 35.90
N PRO A 35 -21.55 -28.54 35.76
CA PRO A 35 -21.44 -27.31 34.96
C PRO A 35 -21.96 -27.55 33.55
N ALA A 36 -22.85 -26.68 33.06
CA ALA A 36 -23.31 -26.74 31.68
C ALA A 36 -22.18 -26.27 30.76
N ILE A 37 -21.69 -27.18 29.93
CA ILE A 37 -20.73 -26.86 28.85
C ILE A 37 -21.50 -26.87 27.55
N ALA A 38 -21.72 -25.71 26.95
CA ALA A 38 -22.23 -25.58 25.59
C ALA A 38 -21.05 -25.33 24.67
N ILE A 39 -20.81 -26.26 23.77
CA ILE A 39 -19.85 -26.05 22.67
C ILE A 39 -20.68 -25.56 21.49
N GLU A 40 -20.63 -24.26 21.26
CA GLU A 40 -21.24 -23.65 20.07
C GLU A 40 -20.15 -23.35 19.07
N GLN A 41 -20.35 -23.80 17.84
CA GLN A 41 -19.53 -23.35 16.70
C GLN A 41 -19.97 -21.93 16.34
N LYS A 42 -19.49 -20.94 17.09
CA LYS A 42 -19.70 -19.53 16.76
C LYS A 42 -18.55 -19.05 15.91
N ASN A 43 -18.79 -18.90 14.62
CA ASN A 43 -17.94 -18.06 13.78
C ASN A 43 -18.15 -16.59 14.19
N THR A 44 -17.58 -16.21 15.30
CA THR A 44 -17.61 -14.81 15.73
C THR A 44 -16.65 -14.01 14.88
N ILE A 45 -17.11 -13.51 13.73
CA ILE A 45 -16.45 -12.43 13.02
C ILE A 45 -16.49 -11.21 13.93
N ARG A 46 -15.50 -11.09 14.81
CA ARG A 46 -15.44 -10.02 15.82
C ARG A 46 -14.92 -8.70 15.26
N THR A 47 -14.28 -8.71 14.10
CA THR A 47 -13.67 -7.52 13.51
C THR A 47 -13.90 -7.47 12.01
N THR A 48 -14.00 -6.27 11.45
CA THR A 48 -14.06 -6.02 10.00
C THR A 48 -12.78 -6.45 9.27
N ARG A 49 -11.72 -6.81 9.99
CA ARG A 49 -10.48 -7.36 9.44
C ARG A 49 -10.53 -8.87 9.26
N SER A 50 -11.44 -9.57 9.92
CA SER A 50 -11.59 -11.02 9.78
C SER A 50 -12.13 -11.36 8.39
N THR A 51 -11.44 -12.25 7.69
CA THR A 51 -11.81 -12.75 6.36
C THR A 51 -11.71 -14.27 6.36
N VAL A 52 -12.28 -14.94 5.37
CA VAL A 52 -12.09 -16.39 5.17
C VAL A 52 -10.60 -16.72 5.18
N GLY A 53 -9.79 -15.99 4.41
CA GLY A 53 -8.34 -16.23 4.34
C GLY A 53 -7.59 -16.07 5.66
N THR A 54 -8.06 -15.20 6.59
CA THR A 54 -7.45 -15.08 7.92
C THR A 54 -7.93 -16.13 8.90
N LEU A 55 -9.18 -16.62 8.75
CA LEU A 55 -9.74 -17.67 9.61
C LEU A 55 -9.21 -19.06 9.24
N THR A 56 -8.89 -19.26 7.97
CA THR A 56 -8.31 -20.52 7.44
C THR A 56 -6.78 -20.50 7.41
N GLU A 57 -6.15 -19.43 7.87
CA GLU A 57 -4.70 -19.17 7.82
C GLU A 57 -4.11 -19.12 6.39
N VAL A 58 -4.91 -19.28 5.34
CA VAL A 58 -4.44 -19.23 3.93
C VAL A 58 -3.71 -17.90 3.65
N ASN A 59 -4.21 -16.79 4.20
CA ASN A 59 -3.55 -15.49 4.04
C ASN A 59 -2.15 -15.46 4.67
N ASP A 60 -1.90 -16.21 5.73
CA ASP A 60 -0.60 -16.26 6.39
C ASP A 60 0.44 -17.01 5.53
N TYR A 61 0.01 -18.04 4.81
CA TYR A 61 0.86 -18.69 3.80
C TYR A 61 1.08 -17.79 2.58
N LEU A 62 0.05 -17.11 2.08
CA LEU A 62 0.17 -16.22 0.93
C LEU A 62 1.18 -15.09 1.17
N LYS A 63 1.13 -14.43 2.34
CA LYS A 63 2.08 -13.38 2.69
C LYS A 63 3.53 -13.86 2.81
N LEU A 64 3.76 -15.15 3.09
CA LEU A 64 5.10 -15.76 3.11
C LEU A 64 5.56 -16.17 1.72
N LEU A 65 4.64 -16.53 0.84
CA LEU A 65 4.90 -16.97 -0.51
C LEU A 65 5.29 -15.81 -1.45
N TYR A 66 4.57 -14.68 -1.34
CA TYR A 66 4.79 -13.53 -2.23
C TYR A 66 6.23 -13.00 -2.24
N PRO A 67 6.92 -12.78 -1.12
CA PRO A 67 8.32 -12.33 -1.12
C PRO A 67 9.28 -13.27 -1.82
N ARG A 68 8.92 -14.54 -1.95
CA ARG A 68 9.78 -15.59 -2.52
C ARG A 68 9.52 -15.84 -4.01
N LEU A 69 8.26 -15.80 -4.43
CA LEU A 69 7.84 -16.21 -5.78
C LEU A 69 7.35 -15.05 -6.65
N ALA A 70 6.90 -13.95 -6.06
CA ALA A 70 6.35 -12.86 -6.84
C ALA A 70 7.44 -12.10 -7.60
N LYS A 71 7.14 -11.80 -8.85
CA LYS A 71 7.92 -10.89 -9.68
C LYS A 71 7.50 -9.46 -9.40
N GLY A 72 8.48 -8.57 -9.23
CA GLY A 72 8.24 -7.14 -9.10
C GLY A 72 8.13 -6.47 -10.47
N PHE A 73 7.27 -5.46 -10.58
CA PHE A 73 7.10 -4.70 -11.83
C PHE A 73 7.26 -3.20 -11.57
N HIS A 74 8.00 -2.54 -12.44
CA HIS A 74 8.25 -1.11 -12.33
C HIS A 74 6.94 -0.31 -12.42
N PRO A 75 6.66 0.63 -11.47
CA PRO A 75 5.36 1.30 -11.36
C PRO A 75 4.94 2.09 -12.61
N LYS A 76 5.91 2.63 -13.36
CA LYS A 76 5.66 3.49 -14.54
C LYS A 76 5.80 2.74 -15.86
N THR A 77 6.79 1.85 -16.01
CA THR A 77 7.08 1.18 -17.29
C THR A 77 6.44 -0.20 -17.39
N GLY A 78 6.07 -0.82 -16.25
CA GLY A 78 5.54 -2.18 -16.22
C GLY A 78 6.58 -3.27 -16.48
N GLU A 79 7.86 -2.93 -16.62
CA GLU A 79 8.95 -3.89 -16.83
C GLU A 79 9.25 -4.66 -15.53
N GLU A 80 9.70 -5.91 -15.68
CA GLU A 80 10.08 -6.73 -14.52
C GLU A 80 11.32 -6.15 -13.85
N VAL A 81 11.23 -5.89 -12.55
CA VAL A 81 12.33 -5.48 -11.68
C VAL A 81 12.84 -6.71 -10.95
N ARG A 82 14.05 -7.13 -11.26
CA ARG A 82 14.71 -8.26 -10.63
C ARG A 82 16.07 -7.82 -10.11
N PRO A 83 16.33 -7.93 -8.79
CA PRO A 83 17.66 -7.70 -8.26
C PRO A 83 18.63 -8.72 -8.81
N ASP A 84 19.81 -8.24 -9.16
CA ASP A 84 20.90 -9.09 -9.59
C ASP A 84 21.59 -9.74 -8.39
N ASN A 85 22.25 -10.86 -8.65
CA ASN A 85 23.15 -11.52 -7.72
C ASN A 85 24.38 -12.01 -8.50
N PRO A 86 25.49 -12.37 -7.83
CA PRO A 86 26.69 -12.81 -8.52
C PRO A 86 26.48 -13.92 -9.53
N LYS A 87 25.56 -14.86 -9.24
CA LYS A 87 25.20 -15.96 -10.14
C LYS A 87 24.46 -15.46 -11.39
N SER A 88 23.47 -14.60 -11.25
CA SER A 88 22.72 -14.03 -12.40
C SER A 88 23.63 -13.18 -13.28
N ILE A 89 24.54 -12.40 -12.68
CA ILE A 89 25.53 -11.61 -13.43
C ILE A 89 26.48 -12.54 -14.21
N LEU A 90 26.96 -13.60 -13.55
CA LEU A 90 27.82 -14.58 -14.21
C LEU A 90 27.13 -15.27 -15.39
N GLU A 91 25.89 -15.71 -15.23
CA GLU A 91 25.09 -16.32 -16.29
C GLU A 91 24.90 -15.36 -17.46
N TRP A 92 24.56 -14.10 -17.19
CA TRP A 92 24.44 -13.07 -18.20
C TRP A 92 25.76 -12.84 -18.95
N VAL A 93 26.87 -12.74 -18.21
CA VAL A 93 28.21 -12.50 -18.80
C VAL A 93 28.65 -13.67 -19.68
N ILE A 94 28.44 -14.90 -19.25
CA ILE A 94 28.75 -16.09 -20.03
C ILE A 94 27.93 -16.15 -21.32
N SER A 95 26.63 -15.81 -21.25
CA SER A 95 25.74 -15.85 -22.40
C SER A 95 26.04 -14.75 -23.45
N ASN A 96 26.56 -13.60 -23.01
CA ASN A 96 26.72 -12.44 -23.91
C ASN A 96 28.19 -12.13 -24.28
N HIS A 97 29.17 -12.61 -23.52
CA HIS A 97 30.57 -12.22 -23.66
C HIS A 97 31.55 -13.41 -23.62
N GLN A 98 31.09 -14.58 -24.07
CA GLN A 98 31.93 -15.78 -24.13
C GLN A 98 33.21 -15.51 -24.88
N ASP A 99 34.37 -15.91 -24.32
CA ASP A 99 35.73 -15.73 -24.85
C ASP A 99 36.23 -14.29 -25.00
N GLU A 100 35.44 -13.28 -24.57
CA GLU A 100 35.84 -11.88 -24.55
C GLU A 100 36.58 -11.49 -23.24
N ASN A 101 37.38 -10.40 -23.35
CA ASN A 101 37.91 -9.74 -22.15
C ASN A 101 36.90 -8.69 -21.67
N ILE A 102 36.50 -8.79 -20.41
CA ILE A 102 35.60 -7.82 -19.77
C ILE A 102 36.32 -7.09 -18.65
N LEU A 103 35.82 -5.89 -18.35
CA LEU A 103 36.14 -5.13 -17.14
C LEU A 103 34.98 -5.28 -16.17
N ILE A 104 35.30 -5.65 -14.93
CA ILE A 104 34.36 -5.67 -13.81
C ILE A 104 34.57 -4.38 -13.04
N LEU A 105 33.51 -3.63 -12.84
CA LEU A 105 33.52 -2.26 -12.35
C LEU A 105 32.58 -2.12 -11.14
N PHE A 106 32.90 -1.20 -10.25
CA PHE A 106 31.97 -0.75 -9.23
C PHE A 106 31.95 0.77 -9.13
N PRO A 107 30.78 1.38 -8.89
CA PRO A 107 30.64 2.84 -8.75
C PRO A 107 31.07 3.30 -7.36
N ILE A 108 31.74 4.46 -7.31
CA ILE A 108 31.89 5.21 -6.07
C ILE A 108 31.34 6.64 -6.26
N PRO A 109 30.53 7.13 -5.30
CA PRO A 109 30.06 8.51 -5.33
C PRO A 109 31.22 9.44 -4.95
N ILE A 110 31.36 10.53 -5.71
CA ILE A 110 32.39 11.53 -5.48
C ILE A 110 31.76 12.78 -4.87
N PRO A 111 32.19 13.23 -3.68
CA PRO A 111 31.78 14.51 -3.10
C PRO A 111 32.07 15.68 -4.05
N SER A 112 31.27 16.74 -3.99
CA SER A 112 31.30 17.87 -4.93
C SER A 112 32.66 18.59 -4.94
N ASP A 113 33.37 18.56 -3.83
CA ASP A 113 34.62 19.33 -3.61
C ASP A 113 35.88 18.48 -3.84
N THR A 114 35.74 17.22 -4.25
CA THR A 114 36.87 16.31 -4.48
C THR A 114 37.52 16.57 -5.82
N THR A 115 38.82 16.78 -5.82
CA THR A 115 39.62 16.94 -7.04
C THR A 115 40.24 15.60 -7.51
N PRO A 116 40.69 15.50 -8.76
CA PRO A 116 41.47 14.32 -9.18
C PRO A 116 42.74 14.11 -8.36
N ASP A 117 43.38 15.18 -7.90
CA ASP A 117 44.62 15.15 -7.11
C ASP A 117 44.37 14.62 -5.68
N ASP A 118 43.15 14.72 -5.17
CA ASP A 118 42.74 14.11 -3.90
C ASP A 118 42.34 12.63 -4.08
N LEU A 119 41.57 12.34 -5.13
CA LEU A 119 41.03 11.00 -5.36
C LEU A 119 42.08 9.98 -5.77
N PHE A 120 42.98 10.34 -6.69
CA PHE A 120 43.93 9.39 -7.26
C PHE A 120 44.95 8.83 -6.27
N PRO A 121 45.60 9.63 -5.41
CA PRO A 121 46.45 9.10 -4.36
C PRO A 121 45.67 8.17 -3.39
N PHE A 122 44.43 8.51 -3.06
CA PHE A 122 43.60 7.67 -2.21
C PHE A 122 43.35 6.31 -2.89
N LEU A 123 42.90 6.28 -4.16
CA LEU A 123 42.69 5.04 -4.91
C LEU A 123 43.97 4.20 -5.03
N ASN A 124 45.11 4.85 -5.32
CA ASN A 124 46.41 4.19 -5.40
C ASN A 124 46.81 3.54 -4.09
N SER A 125 46.54 4.20 -2.94
CA SER A 125 46.80 3.63 -1.62
C SER A 125 45.95 2.39 -1.30
N GLN A 126 44.76 2.29 -1.93
CA GLN A 126 43.88 1.13 -1.86
C GLN A 126 44.18 0.06 -2.93
N GLY A 127 45.18 0.29 -3.79
CA GLY A 127 45.58 -0.64 -4.85
C GLY A 127 44.81 -0.49 -6.17
N TYR A 128 43.94 0.51 -6.32
CA TYR A 128 43.19 0.77 -7.53
C TYR A 128 43.93 1.73 -8.46
N LEU A 129 44.64 1.19 -9.42
CA LEU A 129 45.49 1.96 -10.35
C LEU A 129 44.74 2.43 -11.61
N ARG A 130 43.47 2.08 -11.79
CA ARG A 130 42.72 2.38 -12.99
C ARG A 130 41.24 2.66 -12.68
N ILE A 131 40.70 3.68 -13.34
CA ILE A 131 39.30 4.03 -13.36
C ILE A 131 38.73 3.94 -14.77
N PHE A 132 37.41 3.80 -14.87
CA PHE A 132 36.71 3.79 -16.16
C PHE A 132 35.83 5.04 -16.26
N LEU A 133 36.11 5.89 -17.23
CA LEU A 133 35.42 7.16 -17.44
C LEU A 133 35.22 7.44 -18.92
N GLY A 134 33.98 7.76 -19.33
CA GLY A 134 33.70 8.10 -20.73
C GLY A 134 34.11 7.01 -21.73
N ASN A 135 33.86 5.73 -21.40
CA ASN A 135 34.27 4.54 -22.16
C ASN A 135 35.79 4.38 -22.34
N LYS A 136 36.59 5.02 -21.47
CA LYS A 136 38.05 4.91 -21.51
C LYS A 136 38.60 4.50 -20.14
N VAL A 137 39.67 3.70 -20.20
CA VAL A 137 40.46 3.35 -19.00
C VAL A 137 41.46 4.45 -18.78
N ILE A 138 41.41 5.07 -17.59
CA ILE A 138 42.36 6.11 -17.17
C ILE A 138 43.20 5.56 -16.00
N ARG A 139 44.52 5.77 -16.06
CA ARG A 139 45.40 5.41 -15.00
C ARG A 139 45.41 6.50 -13.93
N THR A 140 45.42 6.08 -12.66
CA THR A 140 45.46 6.96 -11.49
C THR A 140 46.87 7.30 -11.02
N ASP A 141 47.89 6.57 -11.54
CA ASP A 141 49.30 6.77 -11.24
C ASP A 141 50.05 7.69 -12.23
N SER A 142 49.40 8.15 -13.30
CA SER A 142 49.96 9.06 -14.28
C SER A 142 49.24 10.42 -14.22
N ASN A 143 50.00 11.51 -14.49
CA ASN A 143 49.42 12.87 -14.58
C ASN A 143 48.28 12.89 -15.63
N SER A 144 47.05 12.77 -15.17
CA SER A 144 45.91 12.82 -16.04
C SER A 144 45.48 14.28 -16.27
N SER A 145 45.12 14.60 -17.51
CA SER A 145 44.64 15.92 -17.89
C SER A 145 43.18 16.19 -17.42
N LEU A 146 42.66 15.39 -16.49
CA LEU A 146 41.32 15.53 -15.93
C LEU A 146 41.26 16.73 -15.00
N LYS A 147 40.51 17.75 -15.41
CA LYS A 147 40.27 18.98 -14.61
C LYS A 147 39.12 18.86 -13.62
N LYS A 148 38.17 17.92 -13.84
CA LYS A 148 36.96 17.76 -13.04
C LYS A 148 36.50 16.30 -13.04
N LEU A 149 36.06 15.82 -11.89
CA LEU A 149 35.44 14.50 -11.72
C LEU A 149 33.93 14.59 -11.88
N PRO A 150 33.28 13.55 -12.43
CA PRO A 150 31.82 13.42 -12.36
C PRO A 150 31.39 13.09 -10.93
N ARG A 151 30.07 13.15 -10.66
CA ARG A 151 29.49 12.79 -9.35
C ARG A 151 29.67 11.33 -8.98
N GLU A 152 29.96 10.48 -9.93
CA GLU A 152 30.20 9.06 -9.76
C GLU A 152 31.32 8.62 -10.69
N VAL A 153 32.25 7.80 -10.18
CA VAL A 153 33.36 7.23 -10.93
C VAL A 153 33.31 5.72 -10.83
N LEU A 154 33.51 5.04 -11.96
CA LEU A 154 33.60 3.58 -12.01
C LEU A 154 35.04 3.15 -11.80
N ILE A 155 35.27 2.36 -10.75
CA ILE A 155 36.58 1.77 -10.43
C ILE A 155 36.65 0.39 -11.07
N ILE A 156 37.80 0.07 -11.64
CA ILE A 156 38.05 -1.25 -12.23
C ILE A 156 38.47 -2.19 -11.10
N GLN A 157 37.59 -3.16 -10.79
CA GLN A 157 37.84 -4.23 -9.84
C GLN A 157 38.75 -5.28 -10.45
N ASP A 158 38.43 -5.75 -11.65
CA ASP A 158 39.24 -6.79 -12.32
C ASP A 158 39.08 -6.69 -13.87
N ARG A 159 40.01 -7.30 -14.57
CA ARG A 159 39.99 -7.53 -16.03
C ARG A 159 40.17 -9.01 -16.30
N ILE A 160 39.11 -9.68 -16.74
CA ILE A 160 39.07 -11.14 -16.85
C ILE A 160 38.59 -11.55 -18.23
N LYS A 161 39.20 -12.59 -18.81
CA LYS A 161 38.65 -13.27 -19.97
C LYS A 161 37.53 -14.22 -19.55
N VAL A 162 36.37 -14.11 -20.16
CA VAL A 162 35.20 -14.94 -19.87
C VAL A 162 35.41 -16.34 -20.43
N THR A 163 35.74 -17.29 -19.58
CA THR A 163 35.94 -18.69 -19.93
C THR A 163 35.38 -19.58 -18.83
N THR A 164 35.10 -20.82 -19.15
CA THR A 164 34.63 -21.83 -18.16
C THR A 164 35.63 -22.04 -17.03
N ARG A 165 36.94 -21.87 -17.30
CA ARG A 165 38.00 -22.01 -16.30
C ARG A 165 38.00 -20.85 -15.29
N ASN A 166 37.52 -19.68 -15.67
CA ASN A 166 37.58 -18.48 -14.85
C ASN A 166 36.29 -18.23 -14.06
N LYS A 167 35.32 -19.18 -14.02
CA LYS A 167 34.03 -19.00 -13.34
C LYS A 167 34.17 -18.58 -11.87
N SER A 168 35.01 -19.25 -11.10
CA SER A 168 35.19 -18.94 -9.67
C SER A 168 35.74 -17.53 -9.49
N ARG A 169 36.77 -17.12 -10.27
CA ARG A 169 37.33 -15.78 -10.21
C ARG A 169 36.33 -14.70 -10.65
N LEU A 170 35.53 -14.98 -11.68
CA LEU A 170 34.44 -14.08 -12.11
C LEU A 170 33.41 -13.87 -10.99
N THR A 171 32.95 -14.96 -10.34
CA THR A 171 32.00 -14.87 -9.23
C THR A 171 32.56 -14.07 -8.07
N GLU A 172 33.81 -14.36 -7.62
CA GLU A 172 34.47 -13.62 -6.57
C GLU A 172 34.63 -12.13 -6.89
N SER A 173 35.03 -11.81 -8.13
CA SER A 173 35.15 -10.42 -8.58
C SER A 173 33.80 -9.69 -8.61
N PHE A 174 32.70 -10.37 -8.96
CA PHE A 174 31.35 -9.78 -8.88
C PHE A 174 30.89 -9.58 -7.44
N GLU A 175 31.16 -10.53 -6.55
CA GLU A 175 30.88 -10.37 -5.12
C GLU A 175 31.59 -9.16 -4.53
N GLN A 176 32.89 -9.02 -4.82
CA GLN A 176 33.70 -7.88 -4.37
C GLN A 176 33.18 -6.56 -4.98
N ALA A 177 32.90 -6.54 -6.29
CA ALA A 177 32.40 -5.34 -6.95
C ALA A 177 31.04 -4.89 -6.40
N LEU A 178 30.13 -5.82 -6.13
CA LEU A 178 28.84 -5.54 -5.50
C LEU A 178 29.00 -5.05 -4.07
N ALA A 179 29.91 -5.64 -3.29
CA ALA A 179 30.19 -5.22 -1.93
C ALA A 179 30.74 -3.78 -1.87
N LEU A 180 31.74 -3.47 -2.69
CA LEU A 180 32.40 -2.16 -2.76
C LEU A 180 31.48 -1.09 -3.37
N GLY A 181 30.69 -1.45 -4.38
CA GLY A 181 29.72 -0.59 -5.05
C GLY A 181 28.38 -0.49 -4.32
N LYS A 182 28.30 -0.90 -3.04
CA LYS A 182 27.06 -0.85 -2.23
C LYS A 182 25.86 -1.49 -2.92
N GLY A 183 26.07 -2.65 -3.51
CA GLY A 183 25.03 -3.40 -4.23
C GLY A 183 24.93 -3.06 -5.72
N THR A 184 25.84 -2.27 -6.26
CA THR A 184 25.89 -1.94 -7.69
C THR A 184 27.24 -2.38 -8.28
N ALA A 185 27.20 -3.06 -9.40
CA ALA A 185 28.36 -3.40 -10.20
C ALA A 185 28.10 -3.11 -11.69
N ALA A 186 29.12 -3.00 -12.48
CA ALA A 186 28.97 -2.83 -13.91
C ALA A 186 30.00 -3.71 -14.68
N VAL A 187 29.64 -4.08 -15.88
CA VAL A 187 30.53 -4.80 -16.81
C VAL A 187 30.68 -3.98 -18.07
N SER A 188 31.93 -3.81 -18.51
CA SER A 188 32.23 -3.23 -19.81
C SER A 188 32.95 -4.25 -20.67
N SER A 189 32.46 -4.42 -21.92
CA SER A 189 33.12 -5.26 -22.92
C SER A 189 34.20 -4.50 -23.68
N SER A 190 34.98 -5.21 -24.46
CA SER A 190 35.98 -4.63 -25.38
C SER A 190 35.36 -3.69 -26.43
N GLN A 191 34.07 -3.83 -26.70
CA GLN A 191 33.31 -2.97 -27.64
C GLN A 191 32.76 -1.69 -26.97
N GLY A 192 33.07 -1.46 -25.69
CA GLY A 192 32.67 -0.26 -24.94
C GLY A 192 31.22 -0.25 -24.43
N ALA A 193 30.48 -1.31 -24.63
CA ALA A 193 29.13 -1.43 -24.04
C ALA A 193 29.22 -1.58 -22.51
N LEU A 194 28.52 -0.70 -21.78
CA LEU A 194 28.44 -0.73 -20.31
C LEU A 194 27.09 -1.27 -19.89
N LYS A 195 27.11 -2.34 -19.11
CA LYS A 195 25.88 -2.90 -18.46
C LYS A 195 26.03 -2.79 -16.96
N THR A 196 25.06 -2.15 -16.33
CA THR A 196 24.97 -2.02 -14.86
C THR A 196 24.06 -3.09 -14.28
N PHE A 197 24.43 -3.63 -13.13
CA PHE A 197 23.71 -4.62 -12.34
C PHE A 197 23.49 -4.08 -10.93
N THR A 198 22.37 -4.42 -10.32
CA THR A 198 22.04 -3.94 -8.97
C THR A 198 21.35 -5.00 -8.14
N THR A 199 21.75 -5.11 -6.87
CA THR A 199 21.06 -5.95 -5.88
C THR A 199 19.86 -5.24 -5.26
N SER A 200 19.60 -4.00 -5.67
CA SER A 200 18.49 -3.19 -5.17
C SER A 200 17.19 -3.56 -5.87
N TRP A 201 16.10 -3.51 -5.13
CA TRP A 201 14.75 -3.58 -5.65
C TRP A 201 14.24 -2.24 -6.20
N ALA A 202 15.04 -1.16 -6.14
CA ALA A 202 14.60 0.15 -6.61
C ALA A 202 14.08 0.10 -8.07
N PRO A 203 12.98 0.79 -8.38
CA PRO A 203 12.24 1.72 -7.53
C PRO A 203 11.21 1.06 -6.59
N LEU A 204 11.19 -0.27 -6.51
CA LEU A 204 10.30 -1.01 -5.62
C LEU A 204 10.86 -1.07 -4.20
N VAL A 205 9.97 -1.29 -3.24
CA VAL A 205 10.35 -1.66 -1.87
C VAL A 205 10.73 -3.15 -1.86
N LYS A 206 11.76 -3.52 -1.10
CA LYS A 206 12.16 -4.93 -0.95
C LYS A 206 10.98 -5.75 -0.45
N PRO A 207 10.61 -6.85 -1.14
CA PRO A 207 9.49 -7.68 -0.73
C PRO A 207 9.79 -8.40 0.58
N THR A 208 8.91 -8.19 1.56
CA THR A 208 8.95 -8.85 2.87
C THR A 208 7.53 -9.33 3.21
N PRO A 209 7.36 -10.33 4.08
CA PRO A 209 6.02 -10.77 4.51
C PRO A 209 5.16 -9.63 5.08
N SER A 210 5.79 -8.66 5.73
CA SER A 210 5.10 -7.48 6.29
C SER A 210 4.52 -6.56 5.21
N LEU A 211 5.15 -6.46 4.04
CA LEU A 211 4.65 -5.68 2.91
C LEU A 211 3.33 -6.25 2.37
N PHE A 212 3.14 -7.58 2.44
CA PHE A 212 1.96 -8.28 1.95
C PHE A 212 0.92 -8.55 3.04
N SER A 213 1.03 -7.87 4.18
CA SER A 213 0.10 -8.01 5.29
C SER A 213 -0.67 -6.71 5.55
N PHE A 214 -1.99 -6.74 5.37
CA PHE A 214 -2.85 -5.62 5.74
C PHE A 214 -2.97 -5.40 7.27
N ASN A 215 -2.37 -6.27 8.07
CA ASN A 215 -2.27 -6.11 9.52
C ASN A 215 -0.92 -5.50 9.95
N SER A 216 0.01 -5.33 9.02
CA SER A 216 1.31 -4.69 9.27
C SER A 216 1.28 -3.23 8.81
N PRO A 217 1.88 -2.29 9.55
CA PRO A 217 2.02 -0.90 9.11
C PRO A 217 2.76 -0.74 7.78
N LEU A 218 3.67 -1.67 7.44
CA LEU A 218 4.42 -1.64 6.18
C LEU A 218 3.59 -2.05 4.96
N GLY A 219 2.51 -2.83 5.16
CA GLY A 219 1.69 -3.33 4.07
C GLY A 219 0.28 -2.76 4.05
N ALA A 220 -0.24 -2.32 5.19
CA ALA A 220 -1.58 -1.76 5.29
C ALA A 220 -1.68 -0.41 4.57
N CYS A 221 -2.77 -0.19 3.85
CA CYS A 221 -3.09 1.13 3.30
C CYS A 221 -3.13 2.18 4.41
N ASP A 222 -2.45 3.30 4.22
CA ASP A 222 -2.30 4.34 5.24
C ASP A 222 -3.63 5.00 5.61
N ASN A 223 -4.54 5.17 4.66
CA ASN A 223 -5.85 5.77 4.88
C ASN A 223 -6.76 4.85 5.69
N CYS A 224 -7.05 3.66 5.19
CA CYS A 224 -7.96 2.73 5.86
C CYS A 224 -7.27 1.81 6.88
N ARG A 225 -5.96 1.87 7.03
CA ARG A 225 -5.17 1.04 7.95
C ARG A 225 -5.44 -0.46 7.82
N GLY A 226 -5.63 -0.94 6.59
CA GLY A 226 -5.89 -2.34 6.29
C GLY A 226 -7.35 -2.79 6.42
N PHE A 227 -8.30 -1.88 6.68
CA PHE A 227 -9.73 -2.23 6.72
C PHE A 227 -10.36 -2.38 5.33
N GLY A 228 -9.79 -1.73 4.31
CA GLY A 228 -10.35 -1.68 2.95
C GLY A 228 -11.55 -0.74 2.81
N LYS A 229 -12.05 -0.24 3.95
CA LYS A 229 -13.18 0.67 4.05
C LYS A 229 -12.88 1.80 4.99
N VAL A 230 -13.47 2.95 4.77
CA VAL A 230 -13.43 4.12 5.64
C VAL A 230 -14.84 4.47 6.09
N ILE A 231 -14.94 5.10 7.24
CA ILE A 231 -16.22 5.65 7.68
C ILE A 231 -16.41 6.96 6.95
N GLY A 232 -17.38 7.00 6.06
CA GLY A 232 -17.76 8.19 5.32
C GLY A 232 -19.23 8.55 5.55
N ILE A 233 -19.66 9.63 4.93
CA ILE A 233 -21.06 10.02 4.87
C ILE A 233 -21.71 9.36 3.67
N ASP A 234 -22.78 8.67 3.91
CA ASP A 234 -23.65 8.09 2.88
C ASP A 234 -24.66 9.15 2.44
N LEU A 235 -24.38 9.76 1.31
CA LEU A 235 -25.24 10.82 0.78
C LEU A 235 -26.62 10.30 0.34
N ASP A 236 -26.76 9.01 0.05
CA ASP A 236 -28.07 8.43 -0.29
C ASP A 236 -28.95 8.32 0.96
N LYS A 237 -28.39 8.16 2.15
CA LYS A 237 -29.12 8.32 3.42
C LYS A 237 -29.55 9.76 3.67
N ALA A 238 -28.78 10.73 3.16
CA ALA A 238 -29.14 12.14 3.25
C ALA A 238 -30.29 12.50 2.29
N ILE A 239 -30.48 11.72 1.22
CA ILE A 239 -31.55 11.91 0.22
C ILE A 239 -32.37 10.61 0.09
N PRO A 240 -33.15 10.25 1.12
CA PRO A 240 -33.81 8.93 1.18
C PRO A 240 -35.03 8.82 0.25
N ASN A 241 -35.63 9.93 -0.17
CA ASN A 241 -36.79 9.93 -1.05
C ASN A 241 -36.48 10.73 -2.32
N HIS A 242 -36.24 10.01 -3.40
CA HIS A 242 -35.90 10.57 -4.71
C HIS A 242 -37.12 11.16 -5.45
N LEU A 243 -38.34 11.01 -4.92
CA LEU A 243 -39.55 11.59 -5.49
C LEU A 243 -39.84 13.01 -4.99
N LEU A 244 -39.11 13.45 -3.95
CA LEU A 244 -39.20 14.82 -3.48
C LEU A 244 -38.26 15.73 -4.29
N SER A 245 -38.71 16.96 -4.45
CA SER A 245 -37.87 18.04 -5.00
C SER A 245 -36.97 18.65 -3.92
N LEU A 246 -35.94 19.42 -4.34
CA LEU A 246 -35.09 20.15 -3.40
C LEU A 246 -35.87 21.10 -2.51
N ARG A 247 -36.96 21.71 -3.07
CA ARG A 247 -37.81 22.62 -2.34
C ARG A 247 -38.74 21.88 -1.35
N GLU A 248 -39.20 20.69 -1.70
CA GLU A 248 -40.04 19.85 -0.83
C GLU A 248 -39.27 19.14 0.27
N GLY A 249 -37.94 19.30 0.29
CA GLY A 249 -37.11 18.74 1.35
C GLY A 249 -36.50 17.38 1.04
N ALA A 250 -36.11 17.12 -0.19
CA ALA A 250 -35.41 15.89 -0.58
C ALA A 250 -34.16 15.63 0.32
N ILE A 251 -33.50 16.70 0.78
CA ILE A 251 -32.31 16.62 1.64
C ILE A 251 -32.74 16.59 3.10
N LYS A 252 -32.85 15.41 3.65
CA LYS A 252 -33.32 15.16 5.03
C LYS A 252 -32.54 15.89 6.14
N PRO A 253 -31.19 15.98 6.11
CA PRO A 253 -30.44 16.74 7.11
C PRO A 253 -30.82 18.21 7.23
N PHE A 254 -31.39 18.80 6.18
CA PHE A 254 -31.73 20.23 6.13
C PHE A 254 -33.16 20.54 6.61
N GLN A 255 -33.95 19.52 6.93
CA GLN A 255 -35.38 19.66 7.29
C GLN A 255 -35.60 19.86 8.80
N GLY A 256 -34.66 20.31 9.55
CA GLY A 256 -34.81 20.64 10.97
C GLY A 256 -34.28 22.03 11.26
N GLU A 257 -34.66 22.60 12.41
CA GLU A 257 -34.24 23.95 12.83
C GLU A 257 -32.75 24.26 12.62
N ARG A 258 -31.89 23.27 12.71
CA ARG A 258 -30.44 23.42 12.51
C ARG A 258 -29.99 23.36 11.06
N GLY A 259 -30.84 22.95 10.15
CA GLY A 259 -30.56 22.77 8.72
C GLY A 259 -31.21 23.83 7.84
N GLU A 260 -32.09 24.68 8.40
CA GLU A 260 -32.85 25.70 7.64
C GLU A 260 -31.94 26.68 6.88
N ASP A 261 -30.83 27.07 7.49
CA ASP A 261 -29.85 27.96 6.85
C ASP A 261 -29.24 27.29 5.61
N CYS A 262 -28.88 26.01 5.72
CA CYS A 262 -28.34 25.25 4.59
C CYS A 262 -29.38 25.02 3.50
N GLN A 263 -30.65 24.83 3.86
CA GLN A 263 -31.75 24.73 2.90
C GLN A 263 -31.94 26.06 2.15
N ARG A 264 -31.84 27.20 2.84
CA ARG A 264 -31.89 28.54 2.23
C ARG A 264 -30.74 28.78 1.27
N ASP A 265 -29.52 28.44 1.70
CA ASP A 265 -28.31 28.56 0.87
C ASP A 265 -28.44 27.71 -0.40
N LEU A 266 -28.91 26.46 -0.28
CA LEU A 266 -29.15 25.60 -1.42
C LEU A 266 -30.10 26.24 -2.42
N LEU A 267 -31.29 26.65 -1.97
CA LEU A 267 -32.32 27.21 -2.84
C LEU A 267 -31.91 28.53 -3.51
N LYS A 268 -31.11 29.35 -2.80
CA LYS A 268 -30.52 30.56 -3.35
C LYS A 268 -29.53 30.22 -4.47
N ASN A 269 -28.59 29.33 -4.21
CA ASN A 269 -27.54 28.95 -5.16
C ASN A 269 -28.07 28.13 -6.34
N CYS A 270 -29.16 27.35 -6.18
CA CYS A 270 -29.85 26.68 -7.30
C CYS A 270 -30.23 27.68 -8.39
N LYS A 271 -30.71 28.87 -8.00
CA LYS A 271 -31.13 29.92 -8.96
C LYS A 271 -29.95 30.44 -9.78
N GLU A 272 -28.78 30.60 -9.12
CA GLU A 272 -27.54 31.07 -9.77
C GLU A 272 -26.95 29.98 -10.68
N ALA A 273 -27.05 28.72 -10.28
CA ALA A 273 -26.58 27.57 -11.05
C ALA A 273 -27.55 27.12 -12.17
N GLY A 274 -28.71 27.79 -12.32
CA GLY A 274 -29.70 27.41 -13.33
C GLY A 274 -30.43 26.09 -13.04
N ILE A 275 -30.41 25.62 -11.79
CA ILE A 275 -31.08 24.36 -11.37
C ILE A 275 -32.48 24.67 -10.88
N ASN A 276 -33.48 23.99 -11.46
CA ASN A 276 -34.88 24.12 -11.01
C ASN A 276 -35.11 23.35 -9.71
N PRO A 277 -35.30 24.03 -8.56
CA PRO A 277 -35.46 23.35 -7.27
C PRO A 277 -36.81 22.64 -7.09
N ASN A 278 -37.72 22.77 -8.04
CA ASN A 278 -39.05 22.11 -8.01
C ASN A 278 -39.06 20.76 -8.74
N LEU A 279 -37.99 20.43 -9.49
CA LEU A 279 -37.83 19.10 -10.09
C LEU A 279 -37.58 18.07 -8.99
N ARG A 280 -38.12 16.88 -9.16
CA ARG A 280 -37.84 15.75 -8.28
C ARG A 280 -36.35 15.39 -8.34
N TRP A 281 -35.82 14.86 -7.27
CA TRP A 281 -34.39 14.46 -7.23
C TRP A 281 -34.00 13.54 -8.39
N ASN A 282 -34.85 12.57 -8.75
CA ASN A 282 -34.62 11.65 -9.86
C ASN A 282 -34.79 12.27 -11.26
N GLU A 283 -35.35 13.47 -11.36
CA GLU A 283 -35.50 14.23 -12.62
C GLU A 283 -34.33 15.18 -12.87
N LEU A 284 -33.49 15.41 -11.86
CA LEU A 284 -32.24 16.18 -12.01
C LEU A 284 -31.22 15.35 -12.80
N ASP A 285 -30.51 16.01 -13.71
CA ASP A 285 -29.43 15.35 -14.43
C ASP A 285 -28.25 15.00 -13.51
N PRO A 286 -27.34 14.09 -13.92
CA PRO A 286 -26.23 13.65 -13.09
C PRO A 286 -25.27 14.78 -12.67
N GLU A 287 -25.11 15.83 -13.47
CA GLU A 287 -24.26 16.97 -13.13
C GLU A 287 -24.90 17.84 -12.06
N GLN A 288 -26.22 18.08 -12.18
CA GLN A 288 -27.01 18.80 -11.19
C GLN A 288 -27.02 18.05 -9.86
N GLN A 289 -27.25 16.71 -9.88
CA GLN A 289 -27.17 15.88 -8.68
C GLN A 289 -25.77 15.93 -8.05
N ARG A 290 -24.72 15.88 -8.87
CA ARG A 290 -23.33 16.03 -8.41
C ARG A 290 -23.09 17.39 -7.77
N TRP A 291 -23.56 18.46 -8.40
CA TRP A 291 -23.43 19.81 -7.86
C TRP A 291 -24.16 19.93 -6.51
N VAL A 292 -25.36 19.40 -6.37
CA VAL A 292 -26.09 19.39 -5.08
C VAL A 292 -25.29 18.60 -4.02
N LYS A 293 -24.76 17.43 -4.36
CA LYS A 293 -24.01 16.57 -3.43
C LYS A 293 -22.69 17.18 -3.00
N TYR A 294 -21.92 17.72 -3.94
CA TYR A 294 -20.50 18.10 -3.70
C TYR A 294 -20.22 19.60 -3.83
N GLY A 295 -21.17 20.39 -4.28
CA GLY A 295 -20.97 21.82 -4.52
C GLY A 295 -20.06 22.11 -5.71
N GLU A 296 -19.52 23.32 -5.74
CA GLU A 296 -18.62 23.81 -6.80
C GLU A 296 -17.14 23.44 -6.56
N ARG A 297 -16.88 22.33 -5.90
CA ARG A 297 -15.54 21.86 -5.59
C ARG A 297 -14.79 21.38 -6.82
N SER A 298 -13.49 21.58 -6.79
CA SER A 298 -12.57 21.07 -7.81
C SER A 298 -11.70 19.92 -7.26
N ASN A 299 -11.71 18.79 -7.96
CA ASN A 299 -10.81 17.68 -7.67
C ASN A 299 -9.32 18.00 -7.95
N LYS A 300 -9.05 19.13 -8.63
CA LYS A 300 -7.70 19.60 -8.95
C LYS A 300 -7.16 20.62 -7.94
N SER A 301 -7.97 21.01 -6.95
CA SER A 301 -7.55 21.94 -5.91
C SER A 301 -6.54 21.28 -4.96
N PRO A 302 -5.48 21.97 -4.55
CA PRO A 302 -4.55 21.48 -3.52
C PRO A 302 -5.17 21.54 -2.11
N LEU A 303 -6.30 22.22 -1.94
CA LEU A 303 -6.99 22.37 -0.65
C LEU A 303 -7.75 21.09 -0.29
N SER A 304 -7.82 20.79 0.99
CA SER A 304 -8.66 19.70 1.51
C SER A 304 -10.14 19.94 1.23
N SER A 305 -10.96 18.91 1.33
CA SER A 305 -12.43 18.99 1.15
C SER A 305 -13.07 20.04 2.07
N LEU A 306 -12.62 20.11 3.32
CA LEU A 306 -13.10 21.08 4.31
C LEU A 306 -12.72 22.50 3.93
N GLU A 307 -11.45 22.75 3.61
CA GLU A 307 -10.96 24.10 3.24
C GLU A 307 -11.67 24.64 1.99
N GLN A 308 -11.90 23.78 0.99
CA GLN A 308 -12.70 24.19 -0.18
C GLN A 308 -14.13 24.54 0.19
N SER A 309 -14.75 23.80 1.10
CA SER A 309 -16.13 24.06 1.53
C SER A 309 -16.25 25.34 2.33
N GLU A 310 -15.28 25.63 3.19
CA GLU A 310 -15.22 26.88 3.96
C GLU A 310 -15.02 28.09 3.05
N ALA A 311 -14.16 27.99 2.04
CA ALA A 311 -13.96 29.05 1.05
C ALA A 311 -15.26 29.33 0.26
N LEU A 312 -15.91 28.28 -0.24
CA LEU A 312 -17.19 28.42 -0.97
C LEU A 312 -18.26 29.06 -0.09
N TRP A 313 -18.37 28.66 1.18
CA TRP A 313 -19.31 29.24 2.11
C TRP A 313 -19.04 30.75 2.36
N GLN A 314 -17.77 31.14 2.53
CA GLN A 314 -17.36 32.54 2.68
C GLN A 314 -17.70 33.38 1.45
N GLU A 315 -17.61 32.79 0.25
CA GLU A 315 -17.96 33.41 -1.03
C GLU A 315 -19.48 33.38 -1.31
N ASN A 316 -20.32 32.88 -0.40
CA ASN A 316 -21.76 32.64 -0.59
C ASN A 316 -22.08 31.72 -1.77
N ARG A 317 -21.18 30.81 -2.13
CA ARG A 317 -21.34 29.78 -3.17
C ARG A 317 -21.73 28.46 -2.55
N TRP A 318 -22.29 27.57 -3.37
CA TRP A 318 -22.77 26.28 -2.87
C TRP A 318 -21.60 25.32 -2.55
N TYR A 319 -21.50 24.92 -1.28
CA TYR A 319 -20.46 24.05 -0.71
C TYR A 319 -20.84 22.55 -0.74
N GLY A 320 -22.06 22.21 -1.17
CA GLY A 320 -22.54 20.84 -1.25
C GLY A 320 -23.03 20.26 0.08
N ILE A 321 -23.85 19.20 -0.01
CA ILE A 321 -24.25 18.41 1.17
C ILE A 321 -23.01 17.87 1.90
N GLN A 322 -22.00 17.44 1.14
CA GLN A 322 -20.75 16.97 1.70
C GLN A 322 -20.06 18.06 2.55
N GLY A 323 -20.06 19.33 2.11
CA GLY A 323 -19.48 20.42 2.86
C GLY A 323 -20.15 20.69 4.21
N PHE A 324 -21.48 20.55 4.24
CA PHE A 324 -22.22 20.57 5.49
C PHE A 324 -21.76 19.48 6.46
N PHE A 325 -21.58 18.25 5.96
CA PHE A 325 -21.11 17.15 6.79
C PHE A 325 -19.64 17.30 7.19
N ASP A 326 -18.76 17.78 6.31
CA ASP A 326 -17.36 18.06 6.62
C ASP A 326 -17.26 19.09 7.76
N TRP A 327 -18.07 20.15 7.71
CA TRP A 327 -18.16 21.12 8.79
C TRP A 327 -18.72 20.51 10.09
N LEU A 328 -19.74 19.66 10.03
CA LEU A 328 -20.28 18.96 11.21
C LEU A 328 -19.24 18.04 11.85
N GLU A 329 -18.37 17.41 11.07
CA GLU A 329 -17.31 16.54 11.60
C GLU A 329 -16.31 17.33 12.45
N THR A 330 -16.04 18.59 12.16
CA THR A 330 -15.23 19.47 13.03
C THR A 330 -15.87 19.70 14.40
N LYS A 331 -17.20 19.53 14.51
CA LYS A 331 -17.99 19.67 15.74
C LYS A 331 -18.32 18.33 16.40
N ALA A 332 -17.74 17.23 15.94
CA ALA A 332 -18.02 15.88 16.43
C ALA A 332 -17.61 15.65 17.91
N TYR A 333 -16.90 16.60 18.54
CA TYR A 333 -16.68 16.59 19.99
C TYR A 333 -17.98 16.75 20.80
N LYS A 334 -19.04 17.33 20.19
CA LYS A 334 -20.36 17.46 20.82
C LYS A 334 -21.18 16.19 20.64
N MET A 335 -21.74 15.66 21.73
CA MET A 335 -22.48 14.39 21.73
C MET A 335 -23.64 14.39 20.72
N HIS A 336 -24.47 15.44 20.69
CA HIS A 336 -25.60 15.52 19.78
C HIS A 336 -25.20 15.55 18.29
N VAL A 337 -24.02 16.11 17.96
CA VAL A 337 -23.48 16.09 16.61
C VAL A 337 -23.05 14.65 16.24
N ARG A 338 -22.40 13.94 17.15
CA ARG A 338 -22.05 12.52 16.91
C ARG A 338 -23.26 11.65 16.66
N VAL A 339 -24.33 11.83 17.46
CA VAL A 339 -25.60 11.11 17.27
C VAL A 339 -26.25 11.48 15.96
N PHE A 340 -26.19 12.75 15.54
CA PHE A 340 -26.70 13.16 14.25
C PHE A 340 -25.89 12.52 13.11
N LEU A 341 -24.57 12.63 13.12
CA LEU A 341 -23.66 12.06 12.11
C LEU A 341 -23.82 10.54 12.00
N SER A 342 -24.02 9.83 13.10
CA SER A 342 -24.15 8.36 13.09
C SER A 342 -25.31 7.85 12.22
N ARG A 343 -26.35 8.66 11.98
CA ARG A 343 -27.49 8.32 11.13
C ARG A 343 -27.14 8.30 9.64
N TYR A 344 -26.12 9.08 9.26
CA TYR A 344 -25.67 9.25 7.88
C TYR A 344 -24.35 8.59 7.58
N ARG A 345 -23.66 8.07 8.59
CA ARG A 345 -22.41 7.33 8.40
C ARG A 345 -22.66 5.96 7.82
N ALA A 346 -21.77 5.57 6.91
CA ALA A 346 -21.65 4.21 6.38
C ALA A 346 -20.18 3.87 6.14
N TYR A 347 -19.93 2.56 6.03
CA TYR A 347 -18.63 2.10 5.58
C TYR A 347 -18.60 2.15 4.05
N THR A 348 -17.84 3.08 3.51
CA THR A 348 -17.57 3.18 2.08
C THR A 348 -16.23 2.54 1.74
N GLU A 349 -16.07 2.10 0.52
CA GLU A 349 -14.79 1.59 0.03
C GLU A 349 -13.70 2.66 0.16
N CYS A 350 -12.51 2.27 0.60
CA CYS A 350 -11.41 3.21 0.76
C CYS A 350 -10.99 3.79 -0.60
N PRO A 351 -10.99 5.12 -0.77
CA PRO A 351 -10.67 5.74 -2.06
C PRO A 351 -9.23 5.49 -2.51
N ASP A 352 -8.28 5.32 -1.58
CA ASP A 352 -6.88 5.15 -1.90
C ASP A 352 -6.56 3.73 -2.35
N CYS A 353 -6.99 2.74 -1.59
CA CYS A 353 -6.68 1.35 -1.89
C CYS A 353 -7.80 0.61 -2.64
N GLN A 354 -8.96 1.23 -2.86
CA GLN A 354 -10.08 0.63 -3.57
C GLN A 354 -10.41 -0.80 -3.08
N GLY A 355 -10.50 -0.93 -1.76
CA GLY A 355 -10.82 -2.21 -1.11
C GLY A 355 -9.66 -3.21 -0.99
N THR A 356 -8.52 -3.00 -1.65
CA THR A 356 -7.38 -3.94 -1.62
C THR A 356 -6.70 -4.06 -0.26
N ARG A 357 -6.95 -3.14 0.67
CA ARG A 357 -6.40 -3.10 2.03
C ARG A 357 -4.88 -2.86 2.12
N LEU A 358 -4.15 -2.99 1.02
CA LEU A 358 -2.69 -2.87 0.96
C LEU A 358 -2.25 -1.51 0.41
N GLN A 359 -1.02 -1.15 0.72
CA GLN A 359 -0.33 -0.03 0.08
C GLN A 359 -0.03 -0.35 -1.40
N ALA A 360 0.06 0.69 -2.22
CA ALA A 360 0.37 0.56 -3.65
C ALA A 360 1.66 -0.23 -3.93
N ASN A 361 2.67 -0.09 -3.06
CA ASN A 361 3.93 -0.81 -3.19
C ASN A 361 3.77 -2.34 -3.24
N ALA A 362 2.80 -2.90 -2.51
CA ALA A 362 2.53 -4.34 -2.52
C ALA A 362 1.89 -4.81 -3.83
N LEU A 363 1.18 -3.92 -4.54
CA LEU A 363 0.44 -4.24 -5.77
C LEU A 363 1.34 -4.37 -7.00
N HIS A 364 2.59 -3.93 -6.90
CA HIS A 364 3.58 -4.09 -7.97
C HIS A 364 4.18 -5.50 -8.04
N PHE A 365 3.85 -6.37 -7.10
CA PHE A 365 4.31 -7.75 -7.05
C PHE A 365 3.20 -8.71 -7.49
N LYS A 366 3.53 -9.61 -8.45
CA LYS A 366 2.57 -10.55 -9.03
C LYS A 366 3.14 -11.96 -9.08
N ILE A 367 2.30 -12.95 -8.79
CA ILE A 367 2.57 -14.36 -9.05
C ILE A 367 1.68 -14.79 -10.23
N LEU A 368 2.28 -15.28 -11.30
CA LEU A 368 1.58 -15.63 -12.56
C LEU A 368 0.61 -14.51 -13.01
N GLY A 369 1.07 -13.27 -12.92
CA GLY A 369 0.30 -12.09 -13.34
C GLY A 369 -0.73 -11.58 -12.34
N LYS A 370 -0.94 -12.25 -11.19
CA LYS A 370 -1.92 -11.87 -10.17
C LYS A 370 -1.28 -11.21 -8.97
N THR A 371 -1.86 -10.09 -8.52
CA THR A 371 -1.54 -9.45 -7.25
C THR A 371 -2.17 -10.21 -6.08
N LEU A 372 -1.68 -9.99 -4.86
CA LEU A 372 -2.24 -10.64 -3.68
C LEU A 372 -3.73 -10.34 -3.44
N PRO A 373 -4.23 -9.10 -3.57
CA PRO A 373 -5.68 -8.84 -3.47
C PRO A 373 -6.52 -9.55 -4.52
N GLU A 374 -6.01 -9.73 -5.75
CA GLU A 374 -6.72 -10.50 -6.77
C GLU A 374 -6.86 -11.98 -6.37
N LEU A 375 -5.87 -12.55 -5.67
CA LEU A 375 -5.97 -13.92 -5.14
C LEU A 375 -7.00 -14.02 -4.00
N TRP A 376 -7.19 -12.99 -3.19
CA TRP A 376 -8.20 -12.98 -2.12
C TRP A 376 -9.63 -13.07 -2.63
N HIS A 377 -9.87 -12.67 -3.88
CA HIS A 377 -11.19 -12.72 -4.51
C HIS A 377 -11.45 -14.04 -5.27
N ILE A 378 -10.46 -14.92 -5.36
CA ILE A 378 -10.61 -16.23 -5.98
C ILE A 378 -11.25 -17.21 -4.98
N PRO A 379 -12.32 -17.96 -5.35
CA PRO A 379 -12.84 -19.06 -4.54
C PRO A 379 -11.77 -20.09 -4.21
N LEU A 380 -11.85 -20.70 -3.01
CA LEU A 380 -10.78 -21.59 -2.51
C LEU A 380 -10.48 -22.81 -3.39
N ASP A 381 -11.50 -23.37 -4.05
CA ASP A 381 -11.35 -24.46 -5.02
C ASP A 381 -10.54 -24.00 -6.24
N GLN A 382 -10.83 -22.83 -6.78
CA GLN A 382 -10.09 -22.26 -7.90
C GLN A 382 -8.68 -21.82 -7.49
N LEU A 383 -8.52 -21.36 -6.24
CA LEU A 383 -7.21 -21.01 -5.70
C LEU A 383 -6.30 -22.25 -5.61
N LEU A 384 -6.85 -23.41 -5.28
CA LEU A 384 -6.11 -24.67 -5.29
C LEU A 384 -5.55 -24.99 -6.68
N PHE A 385 -6.39 -24.93 -7.73
CA PHE A 385 -5.94 -25.14 -9.12
C PHE A 385 -4.87 -24.12 -9.54
N PHE A 386 -5.01 -22.87 -9.10
CA PHE A 386 -3.99 -21.86 -9.37
C PHE A 386 -2.62 -22.26 -8.79
N PHE A 387 -2.58 -22.82 -7.57
CA PHE A 387 -1.32 -23.25 -6.93
C PHE A 387 -0.78 -24.56 -7.48
N GLU A 388 -1.62 -25.48 -7.90
CA GLU A 388 -1.19 -26.69 -8.64
C GLU A 388 -0.48 -26.31 -9.95
N GLY A 389 -0.98 -25.29 -10.66
CA GLY A 389 -0.31 -24.73 -11.83
C GLY A 389 1.04 -24.08 -11.51
N ILE A 390 1.22 -23.50 -10.33
CA ILE A 390 2.51 -22.94 -9.88
C ILE A 390 3.52 -24.06 -9.62
N ALA A 391 3.12 -25.14 -8.96
CA ALA A 391 4.01 -26.27 -8.66
C ALA A 391 4.61 -26.90 -9.92
N THR A 392 3.91 -26.81 -11.06
CA THR A 392 4.42 -27.27 -12.37
C THR A 392 5.29 -26.22 -13.07
N SER A 393 5.14 -24.94 -12.75
CA SER A 393 5.80 -23.83 -13.45
C SER A 393 7.09 -23.32 -12.78
N TYR A 394 7.23 -23.57 -11.48
CA TYR A 394 8.41 -23.23 -10.71
C TYR A 394 9.17 -24.52 -10.38
N ALA A 395 10.45 -24.60 -10.79
CA ALA A 395 11.34 -25.67 -10.34
C ALA A 395 11.45 -25.64 -8.81
N PRO A 396 11.67 -26.80 -8.15
CA PRO A 396 11.85 -26.80 -6.71
C PRO A 396 12.92 -25.80 -6.31
N LEU A 397 12.58 -24.97 -5.34
CA LEU A 397 13.50 -24.04 -4.72
C LEU A 397 14.40 -24.88 -3.80
N ASP A 398 15.56 -25.31 -4.29
CA ASP A 398 16.65 -25.89 -3.49
C ASP A 398 17.25 -24.84 -2.53
#